data_c0f681da0e2ae921c982716b4862b08d
#
_entry.id   c0f681da0e2ae921c982716b4862b08d
#
_cell.length_a   1.000
_cell.length_b   1.000
_cell.length_c   1.000
_cell.angle_alpha   90.00
_cell.angle_beta   90.00
_cell.angle_gamma   90.00
#
_symmetry.space_group_name_H-M   'P 1'
#
loop_
_entity.id
_entity.type
_entity.pdbx_description
1 polymer ?
#
loop_
_entity_poly.entity_id
_entity_poly.type
_entity_poly.pdbx_seq_one_letter_code
_entity_poly.pdbx_strand_id
1 'polypeptide(L)'
;MPIGDAAHPDLVREVLDRARDGRVIWDFDGVVAHTEPLHEASYRVLAERRGHVFAEDFFDDLVGHTEQWIWERVIREGFPASRDEIAALHRERGAVVAEAALADLRPSWLAAALMPALDGTAAEQVVVSNGDPDLIGALLERWGLAGHVRVARREPGRDKETLFREVCLPPCVVLEDSDTYLAIGRSAGAFTVGVRHSHNPRAALAADLRTHL
;
A
#
# COMPACT_ATOMS: atom_id res chain seq x y z
N MET A 1 -12.73 8.91 19.65
CA MET A 1 -12.38 7.76 20.51
C MET A 1 -11.67 6.77 19.63
N PRO A 2 -10.36 6.57 19.77
CA PRO A 2 -9.68 5.53 19.03
C PRO A 2 -10.05 4.19 19.67
N ILE A 3 -10.69 3.35 18.92
CA ILE A 3 -10.79 1.95 19.27
C ILE A 3 -9.41 1.38 18.95
N GLY A 4 -8.62 1.18 19.98
CA GLY A 4 -7.47 0.31 19.87
C GLY A 4 -8.00 -1.10 19.67
N ASP A 5 -8.15 -1.54 18.44
CA ASP A 5 -8.35 -2.94 18.15
C ASP A 5 -7.07 -3.66 18.58
N ALA A 6 -7.21 -4.41 19.68
CA ALA A 6 -6.21 -5.37 20.06
C ALA A 6 -5.94 -6.26 18.85
N ALA A 7 -4.68 -6.40 18.47
CA ALA A 7 -4.27 -7.35 17.45
C ALA A 7 -5.07 -8.64 17.63
N HIS A 8 -5.83 -9.07 16.62
CA HIS A 8 -6.61 -10.28 16.71
C HIS A 8 -5.66 -11.46 16.94
N PRO A 9 -5.53 -12.01 18.15
CA PRO A 9 -4.52 -13.04 18.47
C PRO A 9 -4.63 -14.25 17.56
N ASP A 10 -5.85 -14.55 17.13
CA ASP A 10 -6.13 -15.68 16.24
C ASP A 10 -5.62 -15.42 14.81
N LEU A 11 -5.74 -14.18 14.31
CA LEU A 11 -5.17 -13.79 13.02
C LEU A 11 -3.64 -13.90 13.05
N VAL A 12 -3.00 -13.33 14.06
CA VAL A 12 -1.54 -13.39 14.22
C VAL A 12 -1.07 -14.83 14.26
N ARG A 13 -1.70 -15.68 15.07
CA ARG A 13 -1.35 -17.10 15.17
C ARG A 13 -1.51 -17.83 13.84
N GLU A 14 -2.62 -17.65 13.13
CA GLU A 14 -2.86 -18.29 11.84
C GLU A 14 -1.83 -17.86 10.80
N VAL A 15 -1.51 -16.55 10.74
CA VAL A 15 -0.48 -16.05 9.82
C VAL A 15 0.90 -16.64 10.15
N LEU A 16 1.28 -16.70 11.42
CA LEU A 16 2.54 -17.32 11.86
C LEU A 16 2.61 -18.79 11.46
N ASP A 17 1.53 -19.55 11.66
CA ASP A 17 1.48 -20.97 11.31
C ASP A 17 1.59 -21.18 9.78
N ARG A 18 0.91 -20.35 8.98
CA ARG A 18 0.94 -20.42 7.51
C ARG A 18 2.25 -19.92 6.89
N ALA A 19 2.93 -19.01 7.59
CA ALA A 19 4.21 -18.44 7.13
C ALA A 19 5.42 -19.33 7.43
N ARG A 20 5.24 -20.43 8.18
CA ARG A 20 6.34 -21.28 8.63
C ARG A 20 7.17 -21.77 7.44
N ASP A 21 8.46 -21.44 7.46
CA ASP A 21 9.44 -21.76 6.41
C ASP A 21 9.07 -21.23 5.01
N GLY A 22 8.04 -20.38 4.94
CA GLY A 22 7.55 -19.78 3.71
C GLY A 22 7.89 -18.30 3.59
N ARG A 23 7.43 -17.69 2.51
CA ARG A 23 7.57 -16.24 2.27
C ARG A 23 6.32 -15.50 2.70
N VAL A 24 6.49 -14.28 3.25
CA VAL A 24 5.38 -13.36 3.51
C VAL A 24 5.52 -12.15 2.60
N ILE A 25 4.46 -11.89 1.83
CA ILE A 25 4.40 -10.80 0.85
C ILE A 25 3.42 -9.76 1.38
N TRP A 26 3.92 -8.54 1.51
CA TRP A 26 3.18 -7.39 2.00
C TRP A 26 2.91 -6.42 0.86
N ASP A 27 1.68 -5.98 0.66
CA ASP A 27 1.48 -4.69 0.04
C ASP A 27 1.85 -3.57 1.01
N PHE A 28 2.13 -2.38 0.50
CA PHE A 28 2.47 -1.24 1.35
C PHE A 28 1.24 -0.36 1.62
N ASP A 29 0.64 0.14 0.54
CA ASP A 29 -0.46 1.09 0.62
C ASP A 29 -1.74 0.38 1.09
N GLY A 30 -2.36 0.86 2.18
CA GLY A 30 -3.54 0.23 2.76
C GLY A 30 -3.28 -1.08 3.54
N VAL A 31 -2.01 -1.53 3.65
CA VAL A 31 -1.64 -2.75 4.39
C VAL A 31 -0.55 -2.46 5.43
N VAL A 32 0.66 -2.09 4.98
CA VAL A 32 1.75 -1.71 5.89
C VAL A 32 1.50 -0.34 6.49
N ALA A 33 0.93 0.58 5.72
CA ALA A 33 0.53 1.90 6.19
C ALA A 33 -0.71 2.40 5.47
N HIS A 34 -1.48 3.26 6.13
CA HIS A 34 -2.68 3.88 5.57
C HIS A 34 -2.30 5.16 4.86
N THR A 35 -1.99 5.07 3.57
CA THR A 35 -1.42 6.15 2.75
C THR A 35 -2.45 6.95 1.95
N GLU A 36 -3.67 6.45 1.73
CA GLU A 36 -4.71 7.11 0.94
C GLU A 36 -4.99 8.56 1.34
N PRO A 37 -5.09 8.92 2.64
CA PRO A 37 -5.28 10.31 3.04
C PRO A 37 -4.13 11.22 2.59
N LEU A 38 -2.89 10.72 2.55
CA LEU A 38 -1.73 11.47 2.07
C LEU A 38 -1.79 11.67 0.55
N HIS A 39 -2.23 10.66 -0.18
CA HIS A 39 -2.40 10.75 -1.62
C HIS A 39 -3.45 11.81 -1.97
N GLU A 40 -4.61 11.80 -1.35
CA GLU A 40 -5.63 12.83 -1.54
C GLU A 40 -5.11 14.22 -1.16
N ALA A 41 -4.55 14.36 0.05
CA ALA A 41 -4.02 15.64 0.53
C ALA A 41 -2.97 16.22 -0.42
N SER A 42 -2.13 15.39 -1.02
CA SER A 42 -1.11 15.84 -1.97
C SER A 42 -1.68 16.50 -3.22
N TYR A 43 -2.79 15.98 -3.77
CA TYR A 43 -3.49 16.64 -4.88
C TYR A 43 -4.07 17.98 -4.46
N ARG A 44 -4.67 18.08 -3.26
CA ARG A 44 -5.23 19.32 -2.72
C ARG A 44 -4.15 20.38 -2.50
N VAL A 45 -2.97 19.98 -1.99
CA VAL A 45 -1.81 20.88 -1.82
C VAL A 45 -1.34 21.44 -3.16
N LEU A 46 -1.23 20.60 -4.19
CA LEU A 46 -0.84 21.08 -5.51
C LEU A 46 -1.90 21.99 -6.14
N ALA A 47 -3.16 21.70 -5.91
CA ALA A 47 -4.28 22.51 -6.37
C ALA A 47 -4.24 23.91 -5.71
N GLU A 48 -4.07 23.98 -4.41
CA GLU A 48 -3.97 25.24 -3.67
C GLU A 48 -2.79 26.08 -4.16
N ARG A 49 -1.61 25.48 -4.38
CA ARG A 49 -0.43 26.17 -4.93
C ARG A 49 -0.70 26.82 -6.30
N ARG A 50 -1.67 26.28 -7.05
CA ARG A 50 -2.05 26.76 -8.38
C ARG A 50 -3.38 27.54 -8.39
N GLY A 51 -3.89 27.89 -7.21
CA GLY A 51 -5.14 28.66 -7.06
C GLY A 51 -6.39 27.88 -7.48
N HIS A 52 -6.36 26.55 -7.43
CA HIS A 52 -7.49 25.68 -7.75
C HIS A 52 -8.04 25.00 -6.49
N VAL A 53 -9.33 24.78 -6.44
CA VAL A 53 -10.02 24.12 -5.32
C VAL A 53 -10.86 22.98 -5.88
N PHE A 54 -10.64 21.76 -5.40
CA PHE A 54 -11.49 20.61 -5.69
C PHE A 54 -12.71 20.60 -4.78
N ALA A 55 -13.82 20.08 -5.27
CA ALA A 55 -14.97 19.74 -4.43
C ALA A 55 -14.54 18.73 -3.34
N GLU A 56 -15.29 18.73 -2.23
CA GLU A 56 -14.96 17.87 -1.07
C GLU A 56 -14.97 16.40 -1.44
N ASP A 57 -15.97 15.97 -2.22
CA ASP A 57 -16.21 14.60 -2.69
C ASP A 57 -15.45 14.22 -3.98
N PHE A 58 -14.62 15.13 -4.52
CA PHE A 58 -13.95 14.94 -5.81
C PHE A 58 -13.12 13.65 -5.87
N PHE A 59 -12.52 13.25 -4.77
CA PHE A 59 -11.60 12.11 -4.70
C PHE A 59 -12.27 10.77 -4.38
N ASP A 60 -13.54 10.76 -4.00
CA ASP A 60 -14.25 9.53 -3.58
C ASP A 60 -14.28 8.44 -4.66
N ASP A 61 -14.34 8.85 -5.94
CA ASP A 61 -14.41 7.94 -7.09
C ASP A 61 -13.03 7.66 -7.73
N LEU A 62 -11.94 8.19 -7.17
CA LEU A 62 -10.60 8.09 -7.78
C LEU A 62 -9.78 6.92 -7.25
N VAL A 63 -10.18 6.31 -6.16
CA VAL A 63 -9.49 5.17 -5.54
C VAL A 63 -9.41 3.99 -6.52
N GLY A 64 -8.22 3.43 -6.67
CA GLY A 64 -7.96 2.30 -7.57
C GLY A 64 -7.63 2.67 -9.02
N HIS A 65 -7.67 3.95 -9.39
CA HIS A 65 -7.22 4.41 -10.69
C HIS A 65 -5.71 4.68 -10.73
N THR A 66 -5.12 4.60 -11.92
CA THR A 66 -3.71 4.95 -12.11
C THR A 66 -3.51 6.45 -11.93
N GLU A 67 -2.34 6.85 -11.45
CA GLU A 67 -2.00 8.26 -11.28
C GLU A 67 -2.10 9.06 -12.59
N GLN A 68 -1.72 8.47 -13.71
CA GLN A 68 -1.90 9.08 -15.04
C GLN A 68 -3.38 9.41 -15.31
N TRP A 69 -4.28 8.46 -15.06
CA TRP A 69 -5.71 8.65 -15.25
C TRP A 69 -6.28 9.73 -14.33
N ILE A 70 -5.84 9.76 -13.07
CA ILE A 70 -6.25 10.76 -12.10
C ILE A 70 -5.86 12.16 -12.59
N TRP A 71 -4.61 12.36 -13.03
CA TRP A 71 -4.17 13.65 -13.56
C TRP A 71 -4.94 14.08 -14.80
N GLU A 72 -5.22 13.16 -15.73
CA GLU A 72 -6.03 13.46 -16.90
C GLU A 72 -7.48 13.88 -16.52
N ARG A 73 -8.03 13.26 -15.47
CA ARG A 73 -9.33 13.63 -14.91
C ARG A 73 -9.30 15.01 -14.27
N VAL A 74 -8.32 15.25 -13.41
CA VAL A 74 -8.09 16.51 -12.69
C VAL A 74 -7.95 17.69 -13.66
N ILE A 75 -7.13 17.54 -14.72
CA ILE A 75 -6.95 18.56 -15.76
C ILE A 75 -8.26 18.81 -16.53
N ARG A 76 -8.98 17.77 -16.88
CA ARG A 76 -10.27 17.88 -17.59
C ARG A 76 -11.30 18.67 -16.78
N GLU A 77 -11.24 18.59 -15.46
CA GLU A 77 -12.17 19.27 -14.55
C GLU A 77 -11.66 20.66 -14.10
N GLY A 78 -10.69 21.22 -14.82
CA GLY A 78 -10.31 22.62 -14.72
C GLY A 78 -9.07 22.89 -13.88
N PHE A 79 -8.35 21.88 -13.45
CA PHE A 79 -7.03 22.10 -12.82
C PHE A 79 -6.10 22.81 -13.82
N PRO A 80 -5.42 23.91 -13.43
CA PRO A 80 -4.65 24.77 -14.34
C PRO A 80 -3.30 24.13 -14.71
N ALA A 81 -3.34 23.09 -15.50
CA ALA A 81 -2.19 22.42 -16.10
C ALA A 81 -2.54 21.80 -17.43
N SER A 82 -1.52 21.54 -18.25
CA SER A 82 -1.63 20.80 -19.51
C SER A 82 -1.24 19.33 -19.31
N ARG A 83 -1.60 18.48 -20.29
CA ARG A 83 -1.19 17.07 -20.28
C ARG A 83 0.31 16.90 -20.32
N ASP A 84 1.04 17.80 -20.94
CA ASP A 84 2.50 17.74 -21.05
C ASP A 84 3.20 17.99 -19.71
N GLU A 85 2.48 18.58 -18.73
CA GLU A 85 2.97 18.80 -17.36
C GLU A 85 2.79 17.58 -16.44
N ILE A 86 2.04 16.56 -16.84
CA ILE A 86 1.70 15.42 -15.96
C ILE A 86 2.96 14.80 -15.33
N ALA A 87 4.03 14.59 -16.10
CA ALA A 87 5.27 14.04 -15.56
C ALA A 87 5.94 14.94 -14.50
N ALA A 88 5.78 16.25 -14.61
CA ALA A 88 6.25 17.20 -13.60
C ALA A 88 5.36 17.17 -12.37
N LEU A 89 4.05 17.11 -12.56
CA LEU A 89 3.05 16.99 -11.50
C LEU A 89 3.24 15.71 -10.67
N HIS A 90 3.54 14.58 -11.30
CA HIS A 90 3.88 13.33 -10.61
C HIS A 90 5.08 13.53 -9.67
N ARG A 91 6.15 14.15 -10.15
CA ARG A 91 7.34 14.40 -9.32
C ARG A 91 7.04 15.38 -8.17
N GLU A 92 6.32 16.45 -8.45
CA GLU A 92 5.94 17.45 -7.44
C GLU A 92 5.05 16.82 -6.36
N ARG A 93 4.05 16.02 -6.78
CA ARG A 93 3.18 15.29 -5.86
C ARG A 93 3.96 14.27 -5.03
N GLY A 94 4.84 13.52 -5.66
CA GLY A 94 5.71 12.56 -4.98
C GLY A 94 6.53 13.20 -3.87
N ALA A 95 7.06 14.42 -4.08
CA ALA A 95 7.77 15.15 -3.04
C ALA A 95 6.86 15.56 -1.88
N VAL A 96 5.62 16.02 -2.17
CA VAL A 96 4.63 16.35 -1.12
C VAL A 96 4.26 15.11 -0.30
N VAL A 97 4.01 13.99 -0.97
CA VAL A 97 3.70 12.71 -0.30
C VAL A 97 4.87 12.28 0.59
N ALA A 98 6.10 12.32 0.07
CA ALA A 98 7.28 11.90 0.81
C ALA A 98 7.51 12.76 2.07
N GLU A 99 7.38 14.09 1.94
CA GLU A 99 7.50 15.01 3.08
C GLU A 99 6.47 14.70 4.17
N ALA A 100 5.20 14.58 3.79
CA ALA A 100 4.11 14.31 4.73
C ALA A 100 4.24 12.90 5.35
N ALA A 101 4.59 11.88 4.55
CA ALA A 101 4.78 10.53 5.04
C ALA A 101 5.94 10.45 6.05
N LEU A 102 7.07 11.05 5.74
CA LEU A 102 8.21 11.09 6.66
C LEU A 102 7.92 11.90 7.93
N ALA A 103 7.02 12.90 7.89
CA ALA A 103 6.63 13.63 9.09
C ALA A 103 5.73 12.81 10.02
N ASP A 104 4.62 12.30 9.51
CA ASP A 104 3.49 11.87 10.35
C ASP A 104 3.00 10.43 10.13
N LEU A 105 3.32 9.79 8.99
CA LEU A 105 2.83 8.44 8.73
C LEU A 105 3.35 7.43 9.77
N ARG A 106 2.48 6.51 10.16
CA ARG A 106 2.77 5.43 11.10
C ARG A 106 2.51 4.08 10.45
N PRO A 107 3.19 3.03 10.88
CA PRO A 107 2.87 1.68 10.43
C PRO A 107 1.48 1.30 10.93
N SER A 108 0.80 0.47 10.18
CA SER A 108 -0.43 -0.17 10.63
C SER A 108 -0.15 -1.04 11.86
N TRP A 109 -1.19 -1.28 12.69
CA TRP A 109 -1.06 -2.21 13.81
C TRP A 109 -0.65 -3.61 13.32
N LEU A 110 -1.14 -3.99 12.12
CA LEU A 110 -0.87 -5.28 11.50
C LEU A 110 0.63 -5.43 11.19
N ALA A 111 1.24 -4.44 10.52
CA ALA A 111 2.67 -4.44 10.21
C ALA A 111 3.52 -4.37 11.50
N ALA A 112 3.17 -3.47 12.42
CA ALA A 112 3.90 -3.31 13.67
C ALA A 112 3.89 -4.56 14.56
N ALA A 113 2.80 -5.34 14.53
CA ALA A 113 2.69 -6.57 15.32
C ALA A 113 3.29 -7.79 14.59
N LEU A 114 3.00 -7.97 13.30
CA LEU A 114 3.36 -9.20 12.59
C LEU A 114 4.79 -9.22 12.07
N MET A 115 5.33 -8.10 11.55
CA MET A 115 6.68 -8.13 10.97
C MET A 115 7.74 -8.62 11.96
N PRO A 116 7.80 -8.12 13.21
CA PRO A 116 8.74 -8.66 14.19
C PRO A 116 8.38 -10.09 14.66
N ALA A 117 7.08 -10.43 14.76
CA ALA A 117 6.66 -11.74 15.20
C ALA A 117 6.96 -12.86 14.20
N LEU A 118 7.13 -12.52 12.92
CA LEU A 118 7.49 -13.45 11.85
C LEU A 118 8.99 -13.78 11.82
N ASP A 119 9.83 -13.06 12.56
CA ASP A 119 11.26 -13.37 12.65
C ASP A 119 11.48 -14.79 13.20
N GLY A 120 12.31 -15.55 12.50
CA GLY A 120 12.57 -16.95 12.83
C GLY A 120 11.43 -17.92 12.53
N THR A 121 10.30 -17.44 11.97
CA THR A 121 9.17 -18.26 11.52
C THR A 121 9.11 -18.30 9.99
N ALA A 122 9.04 -17.12 9.36
CA ALA A 122 9.08 -17.01 7.90
C ALA A 122 10.53 -17.07 7.38
N ALA A 123 10.72 -17.68 6.21
CA ALA A 123 12.02 -17.69 5.56
C ALA A 123 12.39 -16.32 5.01
N GLU A 124 11.41 -15.53 4.57
CA GLU A 124 11.60 -14.19 4.03
C GLU A 124 10.32 -13.35 4.13
N GLN A 125 10.48 -12.07 4.44
CA GLN A 125 9.41 -11.06 4.33
C GLN A 125 9.75 -10.06 3.22
N VAL A 126 8.77 -9.74 2.36
CA VAL A 126 8.98 -8.89 1.18
C VAL A 126 7.82 -7.90 1.03
N VAL A 127 8.12 -6.61 0.96
CA VAL A 127 7.16 -5.59 0.52
C VAL A 127 7.17 -5.49 -0.99
N VAL A 128 5.99 -5.57 -1.61
CA VAL A 128 5.77 -5.41 -3.07
C VAL A 128 4.72 -4.34 -3.28
N SER A 129 5.12 -3.14 -3.69
CA SER A 129 4.25 -1.97 -3.85
C SER A 129 4.44 -1.28 -5.20
N ASN A 130 3.48 -0.45 -5.57
CA ASN A 130 3.61 0.54 -6.64
C ASN A 130 4.35 1.80 -6.19
N GLY A 131 4.49 2.02 -4.88
CA GLY A 131 5.17 3.17 -4.30
C GLY A 131 6.67 3.22 -4.57
N ASP A 132 7.28 4.35 -4.21
CA ASP A 132 8.72 4.56 -4.32
C ASP A 132 9.45 3.65 -3.30
N PRO A 133 10.29 2.72 -3.72
CA PRO A 133 10.98 1.79 -2.82
C PRO A 133 11.97 2.49 -1.88
N ASP A 134 12.51 3.65 -2.25
CA ASP A 134 13.42 4.41 -1.38
C ASP A 134 12.63 5.10 -0.26
N LEU A 135 11.48 5.67 -0.54
CA LEU A 135 10.58 6.21 0.48
C LEU A 135 10.08 5.11 1.42
N ILE A 136 9.64 3.97 0.88
CA ILE A 136 9.19 2.82 1.67
C ILE A 136 10.31 2.35 2.60
N GLY A 137 11.53 2.22 2.09
CA GLY A 137 12.70 1.84 2.89
C GLY A 137 12.95 2.82 4.03
N ALA A 138 12.96 4.12 3.75
CA ALA A 138 13.15 5.16 4.77
C ALA A 138 12.07 5.15 5.86
N LEU A 139 10.81 4.88 5.49
CA LEU A 139 9.71 4.74 6.44
C LEU A 139 9.89 3.50 7.33
N LEU A 140 10.24 2.37 6.74
CA LEU A 140 10.51 1.14 7.50
C LEU A 140 11.70 1.32 8.47
N GLU A 141 12.76 2.01 8.06
CA GLU A 141 13.88 2.37 8.94
C GLU A 141 13.41 3.24 10.10
N ARG A 142 12.66 4.29 9.81
CA ARG A 142 12.10 5.19 10.83
C ARG A 142 11.22 4.46 11.85
N TRP A 143 10.50 3.44 11.43
CA TRP A 143 9.62 2.63 12.30
C TRP A 143 10.34 1.48 13.00
N GLY A 144 11.63 1.25 12.70
CA GLY A 144 12.41 0.13 13.24
C GLY A 144 12.03 -1.22 12.63
N LEU A 145 11.38 -1.22 11.46
CA LEU A 145 10.89 -2.42 10.77
C LEU A 145 11.81 -2.90 9.62
N ALA A 146 12.78 -2.09 9.20
CA ALA A 146 13.65 -2.41 8.06
C ALA A 146 14.48 -3.70 8.25
N GLY A 147 14.77 -4.08 9.51
CA GLY A 147 15.48 -5.33 9.82
C GLY A 147 14.65 -6.61 9.60
N HIS A 148 13.34 -6.49 9.50
CA HIS A 148 12.41 -7.62 9.40
C HIS A 148 11.97 -7.94 7.97
N VAL A 149 12.06 -6.97 7.06
CA VAL A 149 11.46 -7.07 5.73
C VAL A 149 12.33 -6.37 4.69
N ARG A 150 12.47 -6.94 3.50
CA ARG A 150 13.07 -6.24 2.36
C ARG A 150 12.01 -5.58 1.49
N VAL A 151 12.36 -4.48 0.84
CA VAL A 151 11.53 -3.84 -0.19
C VAL A 151 11.96 -4.38 -1.56
N ALA A 152 11.03 -4.97 -2.28
CA ALA A 152 11.28 -5.42 -3.64
C ALA A 152 11.37 -4.21 -4.60
N ARG A 153 12.42 -4.18 -5.42
CA ARG A 153 12.63 -3.10 -6.39
C ARG A 153 12.22 -3.57 -7.78
N ARG A 154 11.40 -2.76 -8.44
CA ARG A 154 11.04 -3.01 -9.83
C ARG A 154 12.14 -2.52 -10.76
N GLU A 155 12.47 -3.33 -11.74
CA GLU A 155 13.29 -2.88 -12.87
C GLU A 155 12.49 -1.89 -13.74
N PRO A 156 13.16 -0.94 -14.42
CA PRO A 156 12.49 -0.04 -15.35
C PRO A 156 11.64 -0.79 -16.39
N GLY A 157 10.38 -0.39 -16.52
CA GLY A 157 9.43 -1.01 -17.46
C GLY A 157 8.71 -2.26 -16.94
N ARG A 158 8.99 -2.72 -15.71
CA ARG A 158 8.26 -3.82 -15.07
C ARG A 158 7.18 -3.28 -14.14
N ASP A 159 6.01 -3.88 -14.16
CA ASP A 159 4.89 -3.53 -13.29
C ASP A 159 4.91 -4.32 -11.95
N LYS A 160 4.05 -3.90 -11.01
CA LYS A 160 3.88 -4.59 -9.72
C LYS A 160 3.42 -6.03 -9.93
N GLU A 161 2.54 -6.29 -10.91
CA GLU A 161 1.99 -7.63 -11.13
C GLU A 161 3.09 -8.63 -11.51
N THR A 162 3.97 -8.26 -12.43
CA THR A 162 5.11 -9.10 -12.83
C THR A 162 6.00 -9.42 -11.64
N LEU A 163 6.39 -8.40 -10.87
CA LEU A 163 7.21 -8.58 -9.68
C LEU A 163 6.50 -9.43 -8.62
N PHE A 164 5.20 -9.19 -8.40
CA PHE A 164 4.41 -9.95 -7.46
C PHE A 164 4.37 -11.44 -7.81
N ARG A 165 4.14 -11.79 -9.09
CA ARG A 165 4.15 -13.18 -9.56
C ARG A 165 5.50 -13.87 -9.39
N GLU A 166 6.60 -13.14 -9.51
CA GLU A 166 7.96 -13.69 -9.31
C GLU A 166 8.25 -14.01 -7.84
N VAL A 167 7.73 -13.22 -6.91
CA VAL A 167 7.96 -13.43 -5.48
C VAL A 167 6.90 -14.32 -4.84
N CYS A 168 5.71 -14.41 -5.43
CA CYS A 168 4.59 -15.21 -4.91
C CYS A 168 4.75 -16.71 -5.28
N LEU A 169 5.71 -17.35 -4.62
CA LEU A 169 6.01 -18.77 -4.79
C LEU A 169 5.66 -19.51 -3.50
N PRO A 170 4.71 -20.46 -3.52
CA PRO A 170 4.34 -21.25 -2.34
C PRO A 170 5.50 -22.10 -1.77
N PRO A 171 5.55 -22.30 -0.44
CA PRO A 171 4.61 -21.78 0.53
C PRO A 171 4.77 -20.26 0.74
N CYS A 172 3.67 -19.51 0.64
CA CYS A 172 3.69 -18.07 0.93
C CYS A 172 2.35 -17.57 1.48
N VAL A 173 2.43 -16.48 2.25
CA VAL A 173 1.30 -15.70 2.75
C VAL A 173 1.32 -14.36 2.05
N VAL A 174 0.16 -13.88 1.62
CA VAL A 174 -0.03 -12.58 0.97
C VAL A 174 -0.96 -11.73 1.83
N LEU A 175 -0.52 -10.52 2.21
CA LEU A 175 -1.34 -9.51 2.86
C LEU A 175 -1.57 -8.36 1.88
N GLU A 176 -2.82 -8.13 1.51
CA GLU A 176 -3.21 -7.23 0.40
C GLU A 176 -4.60 -6.63 0.64
N ASP A 177 -4.82 -5.44 0.13
CA ASP A 177 -6.10 -4.73 0.19
C ASP A 177 -6.85 -4.72 -1.15
N SER A 178 -6.20 -5.23 -2.22
CA SER A 178 -6.73 -5.25 -3.59
C SER A 178 -7.26 -6.63 -3.98
N ASP A 179 -8.50 -6.67 -4.48
CA ASP A 179 -9.10 -7.91 -5.02
C ASP A 179 -8.26 -8.54 -6.13
N THR A 180 -7.60 -7.73 -6.95
CA THR A 180 -6.75 -8.19 -8.05
C THR A 180 -5.55 -8.99 -7.54
N TYR A 181 -4.79 -8.44 -6.60
CA TYR A 181 -3.60 -9.13 -6.09
C TYR A 181 -3.93 -10.29 -5.16
N LEU A 182 -5.04 -10.21 -4.41
CA LEU A 182 -5.58 -11.37 -3.69
C LEU A 182 -5.91 -12.53 -4.63
N ALA A 183 -6.55 -12.23 -5.77
CA ALA A 183 -6.85 -13.26 -6.79
C ALA A 183 -5.58 -13.87 -7.41
N ILE A 184 -4.56 -13.05 -7.68
CA ILE A 184 -3.27 -13.52 -8.19
C ILE A 184 -2.60 -14.43 -7.14
N GLY A 185 -2.53 -14.01 -5.88
CA GLY A 185 -1.95 -14.80 -4.79
C GLY A 185 -2.63 -16.15 -4.63
N ARG A 186 -3.96 -16.18 -4.58
CA ARG A 186 -4.74 -17.43 -4.51
C ARG A 186 -4.50 -18.35 -5.71
N SER A 187 -4.44 -17.77 -6.92
CA SER A 187 -4.16 -18.55 -8.14
C SER A 187 -2.76 -19.16 -8.13
N ALA A 188 -1.81 -18.54 -7.44
CA ALA A 188 -0.47 -19.07 -7.21
C ALA A 188 -0.42 -20.10 -6.06
N GLY A 189 -1.50 -20.31 -5.31
CA GLY A 189 -1.55 -21.22 -4.16
C GLY A 189 -1.07 -20.60 -2.84
N ALA A 190 -1.00 -19.26 -2.76
CA ALA A 190 -0.70 -18.56 -1.53
C ALA A 190 -1.88 -18.59 -0.54
N PHE A 191 -1.59 -18.58 0.75
CA PHE A 191 -2.56 -18.21 1.77
C PHE A 191 -2.74 -16.71 1.79
N THR A 192 -3.97 -16.22 1.71
CA THR A 192 -4.26 -14.80 1.50
C THR A 192 -4.96 -14.17 2.68
N VAL A 193 -4.52 -12.96 3.06
CA VAL A 193 -5.13 -12.11 4.09
C VAL A 193 -5.59 -10.82 3.43
N GLY A 194 -6.90 -10.63 3.34
CA GLY A 194 -7.51 -9.42 2.80
C GLY A 194 -7.60 -8.33 3.88
N VAL A 195 -7.00 -7.19 3.62
CA VAL A 195 -6.96 -6.06 4.56
C VAL A 195 -7.99 -5.01 4.15
N ARG A 196 -8.93 -4.72 5.05
CA ARG A 196 -9.96 -3.69 4.86
C ARG A 196 -9.57 -2.41 5.57
N HIS A 197 -9.83 -1.30 4.92
CA HIS A 197 -9.70 0.05 5.52
C HIS A 197 -10.79 0.99 4.97
N SER A 198 -10.83 2.22 5.45
CA SER A 198 -11.88 3.19 5.10
C SER A 198 -11.98 3.51 3.61
N HIS A 199 -10.87 3.41 2.86
CA HIS A 199 -10.82 3.75 1.43
C HIS A 199 -11.04 2.54 0.49
N ASN A 200 -11.18 1.32 1.02
CA ASN A 200 -11.60 0.15 0.24
C ASN A 200 -12.89 -0.52 0.76
N PRO A 201 -13.92 0.23 1.21
CA PRO A 201 -15.08 -0.34 1.91
C PRO A 201 -15.89 -1.29 1.03
N ARG A 202 -15.81 -1.17 -0.29
CA ARG A 202 -16.55 -1.97 -1.27
C ARG A 202 -15.75 -3.14 -1.84
N ALA A 203 -14.46 -3.26 -1.54
CA ALA A 203 -13.65 -4.38 -2.00
C ALA A 203 -14.21 -5.70 -1.47
N ALA A 204 -14.33 -6.71 -2.32
CA ALA A 204 -14.84 -8.01 -1.93
C ALA A 204 -13.89 -8.73 -0.98
N LEU A 205 -12.58 -8.49 -1.13
CA LEU A 205 -11.50 -9.11 -0.39
C LEU A 205 -11.70 -10.62 -0.28
N ALA A 206 -11.83 -11.27 -1.44
CA ALA A 206 -11.97 -12.72 -1.52
C ALA A 206 -10.64 -13.38 -1.12
N ALA A 207 -10.42 -13.57 0.17
CA ALA A 207 -9.22 -14.06 0.81
C ALA A 207 -9.54 -15.17 1.81
N ASP A 208 -8.52 -15.93 2.23
CA ASP A 208 -8.64 -16.99 3.23
C ASP A 208 -8.97 -16.39 4.62
N LEU A 209 -8.35 -15.26 4.95
CA LEU A 209 -8.68 -14.44 6.11
C LEU A 209 -8.94 -12.99 5.73
N ARG A 210 -9.63 -12.27 6.61
CA ARG A 210 -9.86 -10.83 6.48
C ARG A 210 -9.59 -10.12 7.80
N THR A 211 -9.05 -8.90 7.69
CA THR A 211 -8.81 -8.02 8.85
C THR A 211 -9.13 -6.57 8.51
N HIS A 212 -9.11 -5.71 9.50
CA HIS A 212 -9.36 -4.27 9.36
C HIS A 212 -8.19 -3.48 9.93
N LEU A 213 -7.85 -2.37 9.29
CA LEU A 213 -6.95 -1.34 9.81
C LEU A 213 -7.70 -0.22 10.47
#